data_774611733f0e8ffabdf8df72d548f60b
#
_entry.id   774611733f0e8ffabdf8df72d548f60b
#
_cell.length_a   1.000
_cell.length_b   1.000
_cell.length_c   1.000
_cell.angle_alpha   90.00
_cell.angle_beta   90.00
_cell.angle_gamma   90.00
#
_symmetry.space_group_name_H-M   'P 1'
#
loop_
_entity.id
_entity.type
_entity.pdbx_description
1 polymer ?
#
loop_
_entity_poly.entity_id
_entity_poly.type
_entity_poly.pdbx_seq_one_letter_code
_entity_poly.pdbx_strand_id
1 'polypeptide(L)'
;MKKVQITETVLRDANQSLMATRLPYSDFEAILPEMDKAGYYSVECWGGATFDSCLRYLGEDPWERLRNIRRLMPNTKLQMLLRGQNLLGYKHYHQRRRNRQNRIPLPASTTYRER
;
A
#
# COMPACT_ATOMS: atom_id res chain seq x y z
N MET A 1 -28.12 9.32 -10.13
CA MET A 1 -27.04 9.97 -9.36
C MET A 1 -25.82 9.05 -9.31
N LYS A 2 -24.65 9.58 -9.63
CA LYS A 2 -23.42 8.80 -9.47
C LYS A 2 -23.09 8.70 -7.97
N LYS A 3 -22.92 7.46 -7.46
CA LYS A 3 -22.50 7.23 -6.08
C LYS A 3 -21.04 7.62 -5.92
N VAL A 4 -20.72 8.46 -4.94
CA VAL A 4 -19.33 8.77 -4.58
C VAL A 4 -18.68 7.55 -4.00
N GLN A 5 -17.47 7.24 -4.47
CA GLN A 5 -16.65 6.15 -3.97
C GLN A 5 -15.51 6.71 -3.14
N ILE A 6 -15.22 6.08 -2.02
CA ILE A 6 -14.23 6.54 -1.05
C ILE A 6 -13.04 5.60 -1.05
N THR A 7 -11.84 6.16 -1.15
CA THR A 7 -10.58 5.46 -0.91
C THR A 7 -10.05 5.85 0.46
N GLU A 8 -9.81 4.87 1.32
CA GLU A 8 -9.18 5.07 2.62
C GLU A 8 -7.66 4.95 2.48
N THR A 9 -6.91 5.88 3.05
CA THR A 9 -5.45 5.94 2.93
C THR A 9 -4.71 5.76 4.25
N VAL A 10 -5.43 5.48 5.33
CA VAL A 10 -4.87 5.43 6.70
C VAL A 10 -3.71 4.43 6.83
N LEU A 11 -3.80 3.27 6.21
CA LEU A 11 -2.76 2.24 6.33
C LEU A 11 -1.44 2.60 5.64
N ARG A 12 -1.48 3.49 4.65
CA ARG A 12 -0.27 3.96 3.96
C ARG A 12 0.07 5.40 4.33
N ASP A 13 -0.84 6.35 4.12
CA ASP A 13 -0.54 7.77 4.24
C ASP A 13 -0.40 8.23 5.70
N ALA A 14 -1.35 7.91 6.54
CA ALA A 14 -1.28 8.24 7.96
C ALA A 14 -0.14 7.49 8.66
N ASN A 15 0.07 6.22 8.35
CA ASN A 15 1.21 5.46 8.83
C ASN A 15 2.54 6.15 8.48
N GLN A 16 2.70 6.59 7.24
CA GLN A 16 3.90 7.30 6.81
C GLN A 16 4.03 8.67 7.47
N SER A 17 2.96 9.42 7.57
CA SER A 17 2.97 10.80 8.09
C SER A 17 3.12 10.87 9.60
N LEU A 18 2.49 9.96 10.33
CA LEU A 18 2.40 9.99 11.80
C LEU A 18 3.38 9.04 12.47
N MET A 19 3.72 7.92 11.84
CA MET A 19 4.50 6.83 12.41
C MET A 19 5.80 6.57 11.66
N ALA A 20 6.20 7.44 10.75
CA ALA A 20 7.38 7.27 9.89
C ALA A 20 7.39 5.89 9.18
N THR A 21 6.23 5.39 8.79
CA THR A 21 6.00 4.07 8.18
C THR A 21 6.41 2.90 9.10
N ARG A 22 6.44 3.09 10.41
CA ARG A 22 6.93 2.10 11.38
C ARG A 22 5.82 1.41 12.18
N LEU A 23 4.56 1.47 11.72
CA LEU A 23 3.47 0.75 12.35
C LEU A 23 3.56 -0.75 12.02
N PRO A 24 3.79 -1.64 13.00
CA PRO A 24 3.83 -3.08 12.76
C PRO A 24 2.46 -3.61 12.30
N TYR A 25 2.48 -4.65 11.47
CA TYR A 25 1.26 -5.29 11.00
C TYR A 25 0.36 -5.77 12.16
N SER A 26 0.96 -6.34 13.20
CA SER A 26 0.24 -6.81 14.38
C SER A 26 -0.60 -5.75 15.09
N ASP A 27 -0.22 -4.47 14.95
CA ASP A 27 -0.90 -3.37 15.65
C ASP A 27 -2.19 -2.94 14.95
N PHE A 28 -2.36 -3.26 13.68
CA PHE A 28 -3.57 -2.91 12.93
C PHE A 28 -4.34 -4.12 12.37
N GLU A 29 -3.84 -5.32 12.52
CA GLU A 29 -4.46 -6.54 11.98
C GLU A 29 -5.95 -6.66 12.40
N ALA A 30 -6.24 -6.39 13.65
CA ALA A 30 -7.58 -6.56 14.20
C ALA A 30 -8.65 -5.64 13.58
N ILE A 31 -8.26 -4.48 13.03
CA ILE A 31 -9.19 -3.53 12.41
C ILE A 31 -9.52 -3.88 10.96
N LEU A 32 -8.71 -4.70 10.29
CA LEU A 32 -8.86 -4.96 8.86
C LEU A 32 -10.23 -5.56 8.48
N PRO A 33 -10.77 -6.55 9.20
CA PRO A 33 -12.11 -7.06 8.90
C PRO A 33 -13.21 -5.99 9.03
N GLU A 34 -13.09 -5.09 9.97
CA GLU A 34 -14.03 -3.98 10.15
C GLU A 34 -13.90 -2.95 9.02
N MET A 35 -12.70 -2.66 8.58
CA MET A 35 -12.46 -1.81 7.41
C MET A 35 -13.05 -2.41 6.14
N ASP A 36 -12.98 -3.73 5.98
CA ASP A 36 -13.58 -4.43 4.84
C ASP A 36 -15.10 -4.30 4.79
N LYS A 37 -15.75 -4.27 5.96
CA LYS A 37 -17.20 -4.06 6.10
C LYS A 37 -17.64 -2.61 5.91
N ALA A 38 -16.74 -1.65 6.02
CA ALA A 38 -17.07 -0.22 5.94
C ALA A 38 -17.53 0.23 4.54
N GLY A 39 -17.31 -0.58 3.51
CA GLY A 39 -17.76 -0.30 2.15
C GLY A 39 -16.88 0.67 1.37
N TYR A 40 -15.62 0.81 1.73
CA TYR A 40 -14.65 1.55 0.92
C TYR A 40 -14.51 0.93 -0.47
N TYR A 41 -14.37 1.78 -1.48
CA TYR A 41 -14.05 1.34 -2.83
C TYR A 41 -12.66 0.69 -2.89
N SER A 42 -11.69 1.34 -2.24
CA SER A 42 -10.33 0.83 -2.13
C SER A 42 -9.67 1.30 -0.83
N VAL A 43 -8.64 0.59 -0.42
CA VAL A 43 -7.77 0.95 0.69
C VAL A 43 -6.33 1.03 0.17
N GLU A 44 -5.71 2.19 0.34
CA GLU A 44 -4.29 2.38 0.03
C GLU A 44 -3.47 1.88 1.22
N CYS A 45 -2.80 0.74 1.05
CA CYS A 45 -2.18 0.02 2.15
C CYS A 45 -0.69 -0.27 1.94
N TRP A 46 -0.13 0.07 0.79
CA TRP A 46 1.20 -0.36 0.42
C TRP A 46 1.89 0.65 -0.50
N GLY A 47 3.21 0.64 -0.52
CA GLY A 47 4.03 1.52 -1.35
C GLY A 47 5.51 1.23 -1.14
N GLY A 48 6.38 1.96 -1.86
CA GLY A 48 7.83 1.80 -1.73
C GLY A 48 8.36 2.06 -0.33
N ALA A 49 7.85 3.07 0.35
CA ALA A 49 8.23 3.37 1.74
C ALA A 49 7.77 2.27 2.71
N THR A 50 6.60 1.68 2.50
CA THR A 50 6.11 0.53 3.27
C THR A 50 7.01 -0.68 3.08
N PHE A 51 7.37 -0.98 1.85
CA PHE A 51 8.28 -2.07 1.50
C PHE A 51 9.64 -1.90 2.20
N ASP A 52 10.23 -0.73 2.08
CA ASP A 52 11.52 -0.40 2.68
C ASP A 52 11.50 -0.47 4.21
N SER A 53 10.47 0.08 4.83
CA SER A 53 10.31 0.06 6.29
C SER A 53 10.12 -1.34 6.85
N CYS A 54 9.38 -2.20 6.18
CA CYS A 54 9.24 -3.61 6.57
C CYS A 54 10.61 -4.30 6.67
N LEU A 55 11.46 -4.09 5.67
CA LEU A 55 12.78 -4.71 5.63
C LEU A 55 13.78 -4.09 6.61
N ARG A 56 13.78 -2.77 6.75
CA ARG A 56 14.79 -2.05 7.54
C ARG A 56 14.48 -1.99 9.03
N TYR A 57 13.22 -1.79 9.39
CA TYR A 57 12.85 -1.43 10.75
C TYR A 57 11.94 -2.43 11.44
N LEU A 58 11.01 -3.04 10.70
CA LEU A 58 9.97 -3.88 11.29
C LEU A 58 10.33 -5.36 11.31
N GLY A 59 11.34 -5.79 10.54
CA GLY A 59 11.66 -7.21 10.39
C GLY A 59 10.50 -8.02 9.79
N GLU A 60 9.67 -7.39 8.99
CA GLU A 60 8.53 -8.01 8.32
C GLU A 60 8.81 -8.28 6.84
N ASP A 61 8.25 -9.37 6.32
CA ASP A 61 8.19 -9.59 4.87
C ASP A 61 7.08 -8.71 4.28
N PRO A 62 7.40 -7.72 3.42
CA PRO A 62 6.41 -6.81 2.85
C PRO A 62 5.37 -7.54 1.98
N TRP A 63 5.72 -8.63 1.34
CA TRP A 63 4.79 -9.42 0.55
C TRP A 63 3.83 -10.21 1.42
N GLU A 64 4.32 -10.77 2.51
CA GLU A 64 3.48 -11.45 3.51
C GLU A 64 2.49 -10.48 4.15
N ARG A 65 2.94 -9.27 4.48
CA ARG A 65 2.08 -8.18 4.95
C ARG A 65 0.93 -7.91 3.97
N LEU A 66 1.23 -7.80 2.68
CA LEU A 66 0.23 -7.57 1.64
C LEU A 66 -0.76 -8.75 1.52
N ARG A 67 -0.26 -9.98 1.56
CA ARG A 67 -1.12 -11.18 1.51
C ARG A 67 -2.05 -11.26 2.72
N ASN A 68 -1.57 -10.91 3.90
CA ASN A 68 -2.38 -10.90 5.11
C ASN A 68 -3.47 -9.82 5.07
N ILE A 69 -3.15 -8.63 4.57
CA ILE A 69 -4.15 -7.59 4.33
C ILE A 69 -5.20 -8.10 3.33
N ARG A 70 -4.79 -8.71 2.22
CA ARG A 70 -5.72 -9.28 1.22
C ARG A 70 -6.63 -10.32 1.82
N ARG A 71 -6.10 -11.21 2.65
CA ARG A 71 -6.87 -12.28 3.30
C ARG A 71 -7.97 -11.73 4.22
N LEU A 72 -7.66 -10.68 4.99
CA LEU A 72 -8.61 -10.09 5.95
C LEU A 72 -9.54 -9.04 5.33
N MET A 73 -9.23 -8.56 4.12
CA MET A 73 -10.04 -7.59 3.37
C MET A 73 -10.37 -8.10 1.97
N PRO A 74 -11.11 -9.23 1.85
CA PRO A 74 -11.35 -9.87 0.55
C PRO A 74 -12.28 -9.07 -0.35
N ASN A 75 -13.14 -8.21 0.20
CA ASN A 75 -14.16 -7.47 -0.56
C ASN A 75 -13.74 -6.06 -0.94
N THR A 76 -12.59 -5.59 -0.45
CA THR A 76 -12.08 -4.24 -0.70
C THR A 76 -10.92 -4.29 -1.68
N LYS A 77 -10.89 -3.38 -2.64
CA LYS A 77 -9.74 -3.24 -3.54
C LYS A 77 -8.54 -2.70 -2.76
N LEU A 78 -7.39 -3.32 -2.93
CA LEU A 78 -6.15 -2.82 -2.37
C LEU A 78 -5.44 -1.92 -3.37
N GLN A 79 -4.94 -0.80 -2.87
CA GLN A 79 -4.27 0.21 -3.68
C GLN A 79 -2.86 0.42 -3.18
N MET A 80 -1.94 0.59 -4.11
CA MET A 80 -0.55 0.91 -3.86
C MET A 80 -0.25 2.34 -4.34
N LEU A 81 0.55 3.08 -3.57
CA LEU A 81 1.17 4.31 -4.04
C LEU A 81 2.42 3.99 -4.84
N LEU A 82 2.45 4.41 -6.10
CA LEU A 82 3.62 4.34 -6.98
C LEU A 82 4.10 5.76 -7.28
N ARG A 83 5.38 6.03 -6.99
CA ARG A 83 6.03 7.29 -7.34
C ARG A 83 6.88 7.10 -8.59
N GLY A 84 6.77 8.02 -9.54
CA GLY A 84 7.50 7.94 -10.80
C GLY A 84 9.02 8.06 -10.66
N GLN A 85 9.53 8.67 -9.61
CA GLN A 85 10.97 8.91 -9.41
C GLN A 85 11.58 8.17 -8.22
N ASN A 86 10.81 7.97 -7.15
CA ASN A 86 11.26 7.36 -5.89
C ASN A 86 10.51 6.05 -5.65
N LEU A 87 10.79 5.02 -6.43
CA LEU A 87 10.03 3.76 -6.38
C LEU A 87 10.24 3.00 -5.07
N LEU A 88 11.48 2.96 -4.59
CA LEU A 88 11.84 2.36 -3.32
C LEU A 88 12.67 3.36 -2.50
N GLY A 89 12.18 3.73 -1.33
CA GLY A 89 12.83 4.72 -0.47
C GLY A 89 12.81 6.12 -1.07
N TYR A 90 13.82 6.94 -0.74
CA TYR A 90 13.89 8.36 -1.10
C TYR A 90 14.91 8.68 -2.20
N LYS A 91 15.51 7.67 -2.84
CA LYS A 91 16.46 7.86 -3.93
C LYS A 91 15.74 7.95 -5.27
N HIS A 92 16.18 8.88 -6.09
CA HIS A 92 15.76 8.96 -7.48
C HIS A 92 16.42 7.86 -8.33
N TYR A 93 15.63 7.19 -9.13
CA TYR A 93 16.12 6.15 -10.02
C TYR A 93 16.30 6.67 -11.45
N HIS A 94 17.30 6.14 -12.14
CA HIS A 94 17.53 6.46 -13.55
C HIS A 94 16.32 6.01 -14.40
N GLN A 95 16.00 6.77 -15.44
CA GLN A 95 14.85 6.57 -16.35
C GLN A 95 14.69 5.10 -16.82
N ARG A 96 15.78 4.42 -17.16
CA ARG A 96 15.75 3.02 -17.63
C ARG A 96 15.26 2.03 -16.57
N ARG A 97 15.66 2.21 -15.31
CA ARG A 97 15.19 1.37 -14.19
C ARG A 97 13.72 1.61 -13.89
N ARG A 98 13.31 2.86 -13.90
CA ARG A 98 11.93 3.28 -13.72
C ARG A 98 11.01 2.60 -14.73
N ASN A 99 11.36 2.64 -16.02
CA ASN A 99 10.56 2.02 -17.08
C ASN A 99 10.50 0.49 -16.98
N ARG A 100 11.54 -0.17 -16.46
CA ARG A 100 11.51 -1.62 -16.23
C ARG A 100 10.57 -1.98 -15.09
N GLN A 101 10.61 -1.25 -13.99
CA GLN A 101 9.76 -1.50 -12.82
C GLN A 101 8.28 -1.24 -13.13
N ASN A 102 7.99 -0.21 -13.92
CA ASN A 102 6.63 0.09 -14.36
C ASN A 102 6.05 -0.92 -15.35
N ARG A 103 6.89 -1.78 -15.94
CA ARG A 103 6.46 -2.88 -16.83
C ARG A 103 6.16 -4.18 -16.11
N ILE A 104 6.42 -4.28 -14.82
CA ILE A 104 6.06 -5.47 -14.04
C ILE A 104 4.53 -5.46 -13.89
N PRO A 105 3.81 -6.47 -14.44
CA PRO A 105 2.38 -6.54 -14.27
C PRO A 105 2.05 -6.68 -12.79
N LEU A 106 1.25 -5.76 -12.27
CA LEU A 106 0.68 -5.96 -10.94
C LEU A 106 -0.58 -6.83 -11.06
N PRO A 107 -0.95 -7.53 -9.97
CA PRO A 107 -2.21 -8.27 -9.94
C PRO A 107 -3.37 -7.37 -10.34
N ALA A 108 -4.33 -7.90 -11.10
CA ALA A 108 -5.46 -7.17 -11.68
C ALA A 108 -6.34 -6.39 -10.70
N SER A 109 -6.14 -6.59 -9.39
CA SER A 109 -6.85 -5.90 -8.31
C SER A 109 -6.15 -4.66 -7.76
N THR A 110 -5.00 -4.29 -8.32
CA THR A 110 -4.19 -3.18 -7.81
C THR A 110 -4.40 -1.94 -8.67
N THR A 111 -4.98 -0.90 -8.12
CA THR A 111 -5.08 0.41 -8.77
C THR A 111 -3.86 1.26 -8.42
N TYR A 112 -3.30 1.91 -9.41
CA TYR A 112 -2.18 2.83 -9.26
C TYR A 112 -2.68 4.25 -9.02
N ARG A 113 -2.00 4.96 -8.16
CA ARG A 113 -2.13 6.41 -8.07
C ARG A 113 -0.74 7.02 -8.22
N GLU A 114 -0.51 7.71 -9.33
CA GLU A 114 0.63 8.61 -9.47
C GLU A 114 0.37 9.92 -8.70
N ARG A 115 1.32 10.34 -7.93
CA ARG A 115 1.41 11.70 -7.40
C ARG A 115 2.64 12.37 -7.96
#